data_9c16499d8c8c1df18fbe2f374ce029f0
#
_entry.id   9c16499d8c8c1df18fbe2f374ce029f0
#
_cell.length_a   1.000
_cell.length_b   1.000
_cell.length_c   1.000
_cell.angle_alpha   90.00
_cell.angle_beta   90.00
_cell.angle_gamma   90.00
#
_symmetry.space_group_name_H-M   'P 1'
#
loop_
_entity.id
_entity.type
_entity.pdbx_description
1 polymer ?
#
loop_
_entity_poly.entity_id
_entity_poly.type
_entity_poly.pdbx_seq_one_letter_code
_entity_poly.pdbx_strand_id
1 'polypeptide(L)'
;MSSPTLGHRPTYLSNNKPTRIQRKGILYEKKVVKHLAETGDLSTFIIHGQWIYWDKAVCQPDIIVVPQQGPIVVVEIKLTRKRNVEKKLREVYGEALQRIFAGRALSFCQVYKNLDGGEPFSLEPWDILALKPFEYGEIQWR
;
A
#
# COMPACT_ATOMS: atom_id res chain seq x y z
N MET A 1 -13.12 -11.49 -21.18
CA MET A 1 -12.02 -10.82 -20.48
C MET A 1 -12.04 -11.20 -19.01
N SER A 2 -10.87 -11.50 -18.46
CA SER A 2 -10.77 -11.78 -17.03
C SER A 2 -10.91 -10.50 -16.24
N SER A 3 -11.40 -10.62 -15.00
CA SER A 3 -11.47 -9.53 -14.04
C SER A 3 -10.40 -9.73 -12.98
N PRO A 4 -9.75 -8.67 -12.49
CA PRO A 4 -8.78 -8.81 -11.42
C PRO A 4 -9.46 -9.22 -10.12
N THR A 5 -8.75 -10.02 -9.31
CA THR A 5 -9.23 -10.50 -8.00
C THR A 5 -8.13 -10.38 -6.96
N LEU A 6 -8.53 -10.34 -5.70
CA LEU A 6 -7.61 -10.43 -4.56
C LEU A 6 -7.58 -11.85 -4.03
N GLY A 7 -6.42 -12.32 -3.60
CA GLY A 7 -6.27 -13.66 -3.08
C GLY A 7 -5.00 -13.87 -2.28
N HIS A 8 -4.78 -15.10 -1.88
CA HIS A 8 -3.60 -15.48 -1.12
C HIS A 8 -2.35 -15.54 -2.01
N ARG A 9 -1.19 -15.60 -1.37
CA ARG A 9 0.10 -15.74 -2.05
C ARG A 9 0.09 -16.97 -2.98
N PRO A 10 0.59 -16.84 -4.23
CA PRO A 10 0.67 -18.00 -5.12
C PRO A 10 1.54 -19.11 -4.54
N THR A 11 1.07 -20.35 -4.66
CA THR A 11 1.79 -21.51 -4.12
C THR A 11 3.07 -21.83 -4.88
N TYR A 12 3.19 -21.38 -6.14
CA TYR A 12 4.38 -21.62 -6.96
C TYR A 12 5.55 -20.70 -6.64
N LEU A 13 5.34 -19.66 -5.81
CA LEU A 13 6.42 -18.76 -5.43
C LEU A 13 7.32 -19.42 -4.39
N SER A 14 8.64 -19.24 -4.53
CA SER A 14 9.60 -19.85 -3.62
C SER A 14 9.52 -19.22 -2.22
N ASN A 15 9.79 -20.05 -1.20
CA ASN A 15 9.80 -19.64 0.19
C ASN A 15 11.22 -19.41 0.70
N ASN A 16 12.00 -18.62 -0.02
CA ASN A 16 13.36 -18.30 0.40
C ASN A 16 13.33 -17.51 1.71
N LYS A 17 14.30 -17.80 2.59
CA LYS A 17 14.45 -17.02 3.81
C LYS A 17 14.79 -15.57 3.47
N PRO A 18 14.17 -14.60 4.13
CA PRO A 18 14.50 -13.20 3.88
C PRO A 18 15.92 -12.86 4.35
N THR A 19 16.59 -11.96 3.65
CA THR A 19 17.86 -11.39 4.08
C THR A 19 17.66 -10.53 5.32
N ARG A 20 18.78 -10.11 5.95
CA ARG A 20 18.73 -9.21 7.11
C ARG A 20 18.00 -7.88 6.79
N ILE A 21 18.30 -7.31 5.60
CA ILE A 21 17.67 -6.06 5.16
C ILE A 21 16.17 -6.28 4.92
N GLN A 22 15.81 -7.38 4.26
CA GLN A 22 14.41 -7.71 4.01
C GLN A 22 13.64 -7.91 5.32
N ARG A 23 14.26 -8.53 6.34
CA ARG A 23 13.63 -8.70 7.64
C ARG A 23 13.34 -7.38 8.32
N LYS A 24 14.25 -6.40 8.22
CA LYS A 24 14.02 -5.05 8.76
C LYS A 24 12.82 -4.39 8.09
N GLY A 25 12.71 -4.53 6.77
CA GLY A 25 11.56 -4.01 6.02
C GLY A 25 10.26 -4.65 6.43
N ILE A 26 10.26 -5.98 6.59
CA ILE A 26 9.08 -6.74 7.04
C ILE A 26 8.65 -6.30 8.44
N LEU A 27 9.59 -6.11 9.37
CA LEU A 27 9.28 -5.65 10.72
C LEU A 27 8.70 -4.24 10.72
N TYR A 28 9.24 -3.36 9.89
CA TYR A 28 8.72 -2.01 9.75
C TYR A 28 7.29 -2.02 9.19
N GLU A 29 7.04 -2.82 8.13
CA GLU A 29 5.71 -2.98 7.57
C GLU A 29 4.70 -3.45 8.62
N LYS A 30 5.07 -4.45 9.42
CA LYS A 30 4.20 -4.94 10.50
C LYS A 30 3.88 -3.86 11.52
N LYS A 31 4.84 -3.01 11.85
CA LYS A 31 4.60 -1.88 12.75
C LYS A 31 3.62 -0.87 12.16
N VAL A 32 3.75 -0.56 10.89
CA VAL A 32 2.85 0.36 10.19
C VAL A 32 1.43 -0.21 10.17
N VAL A 33 1.27 -1.49 9.80
CA VAL A 33 -0.03 -2.15 9.78
C VAL A 33 -0.68 -2.12 11.16
N LYS A 34 0.07 -2.47 12.20
CA LYS A 34 -0.42 -2.47 13.58
C LYS A 34 -0.89 -1.08 14.00
N HIS A 35 -0.10 -0.05 13.69
CA HIS A 35 -0.45 1.32 14.04
C HIS A 35 -1.71 1.79 13.32
N LEU A 36 -1.84 1.49 12.03
CA LEU A 36 -3.04 1.81 11.27
C LEU A 36 -4.27 1.10 11.83
N ALA A 37 -4.13 -0.15 12.22
CA ALA A 37 -5.23 -0.93 12.81
C ALA A 37 -5.64 -0.37 14.17
N GLU A 38 -4.70 0.09 14.99
CA GLU A 38 -4.97 0.63 16.33
C GLU A 38 -5.54 2.04 16.30
N THR A 39 -5.16 2.85 15.31
CA THR A 39 -5.59 4.25 15.23
C THR A 39 -6.74 4.46 14.26
N GLY A 40 -7.07 3.45 13.48
CA GLY A 40 -8.17 3.51 12.52
C GLY A 40 -9.53 3.46 13.20
N ASP A 41 -10.50 4.01 12.50
CA ASP A 41 -11.91 3.93 12.86
C ASP A 41 -12.41 2.48 12.67
N LEU A 42 -13.40 2.05 13.47
CA LEU A 42 -14.03 0.74 13.35
C LEU A 42 -14.69 0.52 11.97
N SER A 43 -15.02 1.60 11.26
CA SER A 43 -15.59 1.52 9.91
C SER A 43 -14.54 1.39 8.81
N THR A 44 -13.26 1.35 9.15
CA THR A 44 -12.16 1.27 8.20
C THR A 44 -11.61 -0.16 8.15
N PHE A 45 -11.54 -0.72 6.94
CA PHE A 45 -10.92 -2.03 6.72
C PHE A 45 -9.48 -1.83 6.24
N ILE A 46 -8.58 -2.67 6.76
CA ILE A 46 -7.20 -2.71 6.32
C ILE A 46 -6.95 -4.07 5.71
N ILE A 47 -6.62 -4.08 4.42
CA ILE A 47 -6.25 -5.29 3.69
C ILE A 47 -4.74 -5.33 3.62
N HIS A 48 -4.14 -6.38 4.20
CA HIS A 48 -2.69 -6.55 4.24
C HIS A 48 -2.31 -7.90 3.68
N GLY A 49 -1.30 -7.91 2.82
CA GLY A 49 -0.73 -9.15 2.32
C GLY A 49 -1.56 -9.87 1.26
N GLN A 50 -2.55 -9.23 0.68
CA GLN A 50 -3.35 -9.82 -0.40
C GLN A 50 -2.67 -9.59 -1.75
N TRP A 51 -2.81 -10.58 -2.64
CA TRP A 51 -2.23 -10.56 -3.97
C TRP A 51 -3.29 -10.22 -5.00
N ILE A 52 -2.90 -9.44 -6.01
CA ILE A 52 -3.75 -9.12 -7.15
C ILE A 52 -3.48 -10.16 -8.24
N TYR A 53 -4.52 -10.83 -8.69
CA TYR A 53 -4.48 -11.77 -9.80
C TYR A 53 -5.24 -11.15 -10.98
N TRP A 54 -4.56 -10.93 -12.08
CA TRP A 54 -5.19 -10.39 -13.28
C TRP A 54 -4.51 -10.95 -14.52
N ASP A 55 -5.25 -11.75 -15.28
CA ASP A 55 -4.70 -12.51 -16.40
C ASP A 55 -3.49 -13.34 -15.94
N LYS A 56 -2.31 -13.05 -16.47
CA LYS A 56 -1.06 -13.69 -16.06
C LYS A 56 -0.27 -12.87 -15.07
N ALA A 57 -0.71 -11.66 -14.79
CA ALA A 57 -0.01 -10.76 -13.87
C ALA A 57 -0.38 -11.05 -12.43
N VAL A 58 0.63 -11.10 -11.58
CA VAL A 58 0.48 -11.31 -10.13
C VAL A 58 1.36 -10.29 -9.43
N CYS A 59 0.75 -9.50 -8.53
CA CYS A 59 1.48 -8.50 -7.75
C CYS A 59 0.82 -8.32 -6.39
N GLN A 60 1.56 -7.73 -5.46
CA GLN A 60 1.09 -7.56 -4.09
C GLN A 60 1.28 -6.12 -3.63
N PRO A 61 0.19 -5.35 -3.47
CA PRO A 61 0.28 -4.09 -2.74
C PRO A 61 0.51 -4.37 -1.26
N ASP A 62 1.25 -3.51 -0.59
CA ASP A 62 1.56 -3.73 0.83
C ASP A 62 0.30 -3.62 1.67
N ILE A 63 -0.41 -2.50 1.55
CA ILE A 63 -1.65 -2.27 2.29
C ILE A 63 -2.67 -1.59 1.39
N ILE A 64 -3.93 -1.97 1.57
CA ILE A 64 -5.07 -1.28 0.99
C ILE A 64 -5.95 -0.83 2.15
N VAL A 65 -6.16 0.47 2.30
CA VAL A 65 -7.02 1.02 3.35
C VAL A 65 -8.37 1.33 2.74
N VAL A 66 -9.41 0.69 3.26
CA VAL A 66 -10.77 0.83 2.75
C VAL A 66 -11.62 1.53 3.82
N PRO A 67 -11.73 2.87 3.79
CA PRO A 67 -12.60 3.59 4.72
C PRO A 67 -14.06 3.42 4.33
N GLN A 68 -14.95 3.71 5.26
CA GLN A 68 -16.39 3.66 4.98
C GLN A 68 -16.77 4.65 3.89
N GLN A 69 -16.18 5.84 3.92
CA GLN A 69 -16.40 6.90 2.94
C GLN A 69 -15.06 7.45 2.46
N GLY A 70 -15.05 8.01 1.25
CA GLY A 70 -13.87 8.60 0.68
C GLY A 70 -13.07 7.62 -0.17
N PRO A 71 -11.88 8.04 -0.65
CA PRO A 71 -11.06 7.20 -1.50
C PRO A 71 -10.52 5.98 -0.77
N ILE A 72 -10.34 4.91 -1.51
CA ILE A 72 -9.57 3.75 -1.07
C ILE A 72 -8.10 4.10 -1.24
N VAL A 73 -7.29 3.94 -0.20
CA VAL A 73 -5.89 4.33 -0.22
C VAL A 73 -5.00 3.11 -0.45
N VAL A 74 -4.23 3.15 -1.53
CA VAL A 74 -3.24 2.10 -1.85
C VAL A 74 -1.91 2.55 -1.28
N VAL A 75 -1.35 1.77 -0.37
CA VAL A 75 -0.17 2.16 0.40
C VAL A 75 1.00 1.26 0.07
N GLU A 76 2.13 1.87 -0.25
CA GLU A 76 3.42 1.20 -0.36
C GLU A 76 4.26 1.56 0.85
N ILE A 77 4.85 0.55 1.50
CA ILE A 77 5.66 0.74 2.71
C ILE A 77 7.11 0.46 2.37
N LYS A 78 7.98 1.40 2.69
CA LYS A 78 9.41 1.30 2.44
C LYS A 78 10.20 1.64 3.69
N LEU A 79 11.28 0.90 3.94
CA LEU A 79 12.19 1.25 5.02
C LEU A 79 12.89 2.58 4.72
N THR A 80 13.28 2.78 3.46
CA THR A 80 13.85 4.03 2.96
C THR A 80 13.00 4.53 1.80
N ARG A 81 12.71 5.83 1.80
CA ARG A 81 11.90 6.47 0.76
C ARG A 81 12.42 6.14 -0.64
N LYS A 82 11.50 5.78 -1.54
CA LYS A 82 11.79 5.53 -2.97
C LYS A 82 11.11 6.58 -3.83
N ARG A 83 11.79 6.99 -4.91
CA ARG A 83 11.33 8.08 -5.77
C ARG A 83 10.24 7.67 -6.77
N ASN A 84 10.23 6.41 -7.19
CA ASN A 84 9.35 5.95 -8.27
C ASN A 84 8.10 5.21 -7.75
N VAL A 85 7.72 5.42 -6.51
CA VAL A 85 6.60 4.70 -5.90
C VAL A 85 5.27 5.14 -6.49
N GLU A 86 5.09 6.42 -6.72
CA GLU A 86 3.84 6.94 -7.31
C GLU A 86 3.54 6.26 -8.63
N LYS A 87 4.53 6.18 -9.52
CA LYS A 87 4.38 5.54 -10.82
C LYS A 87 3.99 4.07 -10.67
N LYS A 88 4.68 3.35 -9.78
CA LYS A 88 4.37 1.95 -9.50
C LYS A 88 2.94 1.77 -9.00
N LEU A 89 2.52 2.59 -8.04
CA LEU A 89 1.18 2.50 -7.48
C LEU A 89 0.11 2.73 -8.55
N ARG A 90 0.28 3.77 -9.35
CA ARG A 90 -0.70 4.13 -10.38
C ARG A 90 -0.72 3.13 -11.53
N GLU A 91 0.44 2.72 -12.05
CA GLU A 91 0.53 1.88 -13.25
C GLU A 91 0.40 0.39 -12.96
N VAL A 92 0.97 -0.08 -11.83
CA VAL A 92 0.97 -1.51 -11.53
C VAL A 92 -0.30 -1.93 -10.79
N TYR A 93 -0.70 -1.17 -9.77
CA TYR A 93 -1.84 -1.54 -8.93
C TYR A 93 -3.12 -0.79 -9.30
N GLY A 94 -3.00 0.45 -9.78
CA GLY A 94 -4.13 1.35 -9.89
C GLY A 94 -5.25 0.82 -10.77
N GLU A 95 -4.96 0.34 -11.97
CA GLU A 95 -5.99 -0.14 -12.88
C GLU A 95 -6.72 -1.37 -12.34
N ALA A 96 -5.96 -2.34 -11.81
CA ALA A 96 -6.56 -3.55 -11.24
C ALA A 96 -7.44 -3.23 -10.04
N LEU A 97 -6.93 -2.40 -9.12
CA LEU A 97 -7.69 -2.04 -7.92
C LEU A 97 -8.90 -1.17 -8.23
N GLN A 98 -8.83 -0.32 -9.26
CA GLN A 98 -9.99 0.46 -9.70
C GLN A 98 -11.11 -0.46 -10.20
N ARG A 99 -10.76 -1.57 -10.84
CA ARG A 99 -11.75 -2.56 -11.27
C ARG A 99 -12.30 -3.38 -10.10
N ILE A 100 -11.42 -3.78 -9.16
CA ILE A 100 -11.85 -4.54 -7.97
C ILE A 100 -12.80 -3.70 -7.11
N PHE A 101 -12.48 -2.43 -6.91
CA PHE A 101 -13.29 -1.51 -6.12
C PHE A 101 -14.06 -0.54 -7.03
N ALA A 102 -14.79 -1.10 -7.99
CA ALA A 102 -15.57 -0.31 -8.92
C ALA A 102 -16.53 0.64 -8.21
N GLY A 103 -16.60 1.88 -8.66
CA GLY A 103 -17.45 2.89 -8.03
C GLY A 103 -16.78 3.67 -6.89
N ARG A 104 -15.55 3.30 -6.49
CA ARG A 104 -14.79 4.01 -5.47
C ARG A 104 -13.54 4.62 -6.11
N ALA A 105 -13.24 5.86 -5.78
CA ALA A 105 -11.99 6.49 -6.19
C ALA A 105 -10.82 5.88 -5.41
N LEU A 106 -9.64 5.90 -6.00
CA LEU A 106 -8.40 5.51 -5.33
C LEU A 106 -7.58 6.75 -4.98
N SER A 107 -6.78 6.65 -3.95
CA SER A 107 -5.66 7.54 -3.70
C SER A 107 -4.44 6.69 -3.36
N PHE A 108 -3.27 7.31 -3.33
CA PHE A 108 -2.01 6.57 -3.28
C PHE A 108 -1.08 7.19 -2.25
N CYS A 109 -0.34 6.34 -1.52
CA CYS A 109 0.54 6.83 -0.47
C CYS A 109 1.77 5.96 -0.33
N GLN A 110 2.91 6.58 -0.08
CA GLN A 110 4.11 5.89 0.39
C GLN A 110 4.33 6.22 1.86
N VAL A 111 4.50 5.21 2.70
CA VAL A 111 4.91 5.37 4.09
C VAL A 111 6.35 4.87 4.20
N TYR A 112 7.24 5.67 4.76
CA TYR A 112 8.65 5.31 4.87
C TYR A 112 9.24 5.75 6.22
N LYS A 113 10.29 5.05 6.64
CA LYS A 113 10.98 5.35 7.89
C LYS A 113 12.10 6.35 7.69
N ASN A 114 12.96 6.13 6.70
CA ASN A 114 14.17 6.91 6.47
C ASN A 114 14.08 7.67 5.15
N LEU A 115 14.61 8.89 5.15
CA LEU A 115 14.75 9.69 3.92
C LEU A 115 15.87 9.13 3.05
N ASP A 116 15.74 9.34 1.73
CA ASP A 116 16.77 8.98 0.75
C ASP A 116 17.70 10.16 0.41
N GLY A 117 17.65 11.22 1.20
CA GLY A 117 18.35 12.48 0.94
C GLY A 117 17.51 13.56 0.27
N GLY A 118 16.22 13.27 0.01
CA GLY A 118 15.30 14.24 -0.56
C GLY A 118 14.61 15.10 0.50
N GLU A 119 13.79 16.05 0.04
CA GLU A 119 13.01 16.90 0.93
C GLU A 119 11.91 16.10 1.63
N PRO A 120 11.64 16.37 2.91
CA PRO A 120 10.52 15.73 3.58
C PRO A 120 9.19 16.25 3.03
N PHE A 121 8.19 15.39 3.04
CA PHE A 121 6.86 15.77 2.60
C PHE A 121 6.08 16.41 3.74
N SER A 122 5.09 17.22 3.35
CA SER A 122 4.31 18.00 4.29
C SER A 122 3.15 17.25 4.93
N LEU A 123 2.85 16.03 4.49
CA LEU A 123 1.79 15.24 5.10
C LEU A 123 2.21 14.80 6.50
N GLU A 124 1.36 15.09 7.46
CA GLU A 124 1.56 14.60 8.81
C GLU A 124 1.36 13.08 8.85
N PRO A 125 2.04 12.37 9.78
CA PRO A 125 1.77 10.95 9.98
C PRO A 125 0.28 10.70 10.19
N TRP A 126 -0.22 9.72 9.46
CA TRP A 126 -1.63 9.26 9.53
C TRP A 126 -2.65 10.19 8.88
N ASP A 127 -2.22 11.15 8.09
CA ASP A 127 -3.10 11.91 7.23
C ASP A 127 -3.51 11.14 5.96
N ILE A 128 -3.31 9.85 5.98
CA ILE A 128 -3.60 8.96 4.87
C ILE A 128 -5.05 9.07 4.39
N LEU A 129 -5.99 9.21 5.34
CA LEU A 129 -7.41 9.33 5.03
C LEU A 129 -7.83 10.74 4.62
N ALA A 130 -6.92 11.72 4.71
CA ALA A 130 -7.16 13.07 4.23
C ALA A 130 -6.81 13.25 2.76
N LEU A 131 -6.24 12.24 2.11
CA LEU A 131 -5.92 12.28 0.68
C LEU A 131 -7.20 12.39 -0.15
N LYS A 132 -7.17 13.30 -1.12
CA LYS A 132 -8.28 13.48 -2.06
C LYS A 132 -8.25 12.38 -3.13
N PRO A 133 -9.37 12.17 -3.85
CA PRO A 133 -9.39 11.22 -4.96
C PRO A 133 -8.25 11.44 -5.93
N PHE A 134 -7.56 10.35 -6.28
CA PHE A 134 -6.43 10.29 -7.21
C PHE A 134 -5.18 11.05 -6.78
N GLU A 135 -5.15 11.57 -5.56
CA GLU A 135 -3.97 12.24 -5.00
C GLU A 135 -2.92 11.21 -4.56
N TYR A 136 -1.66 11.61 -4.66
CA TYR A 136 -0.53 10.86 -4.10
C TYR A 136 0.11 11.66 -2.98
N GLY A 137 0.40 11.00 -1.87
CA GLY A 137 1.09 11.60 -0.75
C GLY A 137 2.21 10.72 -0.21
N GLU A 138 3.08 11.29 0.58
CA GLU A 138 4.15 10.56 1.24
C GLU A 138 4.17 10.93 2.71
N ILE A 139 4.32 9.91 3.56
CA ILE A 139 4.30 10.06 5.01
C ILE A 139 5.57 9.44 5.58
N GLN A 140 6.33 10.22 6.33
CA GLN A 140 7.46 9.70 7.10
C GLN A 140 6.97 9.32 8.49
N TRP A 141 7.16 8.05 8.85
CA TRP A 141 6.80 7.54 10.18
C TRP A 141 7.93 6.67 10.71
N ARG A 142 8.31 6.91 11.94
CA ARG A 142 9.44 6.23 12.58
C ARG A 142 9.04 5.31 13.72
#